data_44f8e946ada62a4d90a206586bb93044
#
_entry.id   44f8e946ada62a4d90a206586bb93044
#
_cell.length_a   1.000
_cell.length_b   1.000
_cell.length_c   1.000
_cell.angle_alpha   90.00
_cell.angle_beta   90.00
_cell.angle_gamma   90.00
#
_symmetry.space_group_name_H-M   'P 1'
#
loop_
_entity.id
_entity.type
_entity.pdbx_description
1 polymer ?
#
loop_
_entity_poly.entity_id
_entity_poly.type
_entity_poly.pdbx_seq_one_letter_code
_entity_poly.pdbx_strand_id
1 'polypeptide(L)' 'MKTKQISVLEYAQKINPAYFRKNRKYPNMPITRHTIMYRIKNNMPLPEVIKYNRVGKVHVLSVKADF' A
#
# COMPACT_ATOMS: atom_id res chain seq x y z
N MET A 1 -18.18 -9.38 -1.23
CA MET A 1 -17.45 -8.12 -1.05
C MET A 1 -16.81 -7.72 -2.36
N LYS A 2 -17.02 -6.48 -2.77
CA LYS A 2 -16.41 -5.98 -4.00
C LYS A 2 -15.01 -5.49 -3.71
N THR A 3 -14.09 -5.81 -4.61
CA THR A 3 -12.71 -5.38 -4.52
C THR A 3 -12.29 -4.76 -5.84
N LYS A 4 -11.20 -3.99 -5.80
CA LYS A 4 -10.60 -3.46 -7.00
C LYS A 4 -9.10 -3.64 -6.92
N GLN A 5 -8.43 -3.61 -8.07
CA GLN A 5 -6.98 -3.72 -8.14
C GLN A 5 -6.39 -2.35 -8.41
N ILE A 6 -5.36 -1.99 -7.66
CA ILE A 6 -4.66 -0.72 -7.82
C ILE A 6 -3.16 -0.98 -7.86
N SER A 7 -2.42 -0.03 -8.44
CA SER A 7 -0.96 -0.12 -8.47
C SER A 7 -0.38 0.24 -7.11
N VAL A 8 0.89 -0.15 -6.91
CA VAL A 8 1.61 0.23 -5.69
C VAL A 8 1.70 1.74 -5.56
N LEU A 9 1.92 2.43 -6.68
CA LEU A 9 2.01 3.89 -6.65
C LEU A 9 0.68 4.53 -6.23
N GLU A 10 -0.43 4.04 -6.77
CA GLU A 10 -1.74 4.56 -6.41
C GLU A 10 -2.04 4.30 -4.93
N TYR A 11 -1.70 3.11 -4.44
CA TYR A 11 -1.86 2.79 -3.04
C TYR A 11 -1.07 3.74 -2.15
N ALA A 12 0.20 4.00 -2.51
CA ALA A 12 1.05 4.89 -1.74
C ALA A 12 0.49 6.30 -1.68
N GLN A 13 -0.18 6.74 -2.74
CA GLN A 13 -0.77 8.08 -2.80
C GLN A 13 -2.06 8.19 -1.99
N LYS A 14 -2.82 7.11 -1.91
CA LYS A 14 -4.15 7.12 -1.28
C LYS A 14 -4.16 6.71 0.18
N ILE A 15 -3.24 5.83 0.59
CA ILE A 15 -3.22 5.33 1.96
C ILE A 15 -2.85 6.45 2.94
N ASN A 16 -3.49 6.43 4.09
CA ASN A 16 -3.16 7.38 5.15
C ASN A 16 -1.76 7.09 5.68
N PRO A 17 -0.82 8.06 5.60
CA PRO A 17 0.55 7.85 6.08
C PRO A 17 0.64 7.42 7.54
N ALA A 18 -0.35 7.73 8.35
CA ALA A 18 -0.34 7.36 9.76
C ALA A 18 -0.30 5.85 9.97
N TYR A 19 -0.74 5.06 9.00
CA TYR A 19 -0.66 3.61 9.09
C TYR A 19 0.78 3.10 9.08
N PHE A 20 1.70 3.87 8.49
CA PHE A 20 3.08 3.44 8.33
C PHE A 20 4.04 4.19 9.25
N ARG A 21 3.69 5.42 9.60
CA ARG A 21 4.59 6.28 10.35
C ARG A 21 4.15 6.39 11.79
N LYS A 22 4.83 5.63 12.63
CA LYS A 22 4.63 5.73 14.06
C LYS A 22 5.44 6.89 14.65
N ASN A 23 6.37 7.43 13.87
CA ASN A 23 7.14 8.58 14.28
C ASN A 23 6.26 9.83 14.16
N ARG A 24 6.04 10.48 15.29
CA ARG A 24 5.13 11.61 15.38
C ARG A 24 5.70 12.91 14.85
N LYS A 25 6.99 12.92 14.54
CA LYS A 25 7.65 14.13 14.05
C LYS A 25 7.16 14.53 12.65
N TYR A 26 6.84 13.54 11.81
CA TYR A 26 6.38 13.80 10.44
C TYR A 26 5.21 12.89 10.09
N PRO A 27 4.07 13.03 10.79
CA PRO A 27 2.96 12.09 10.62
C PRO A 27 2.26 12.20 9.25
N ASN A 28 2.40 13.34 8.58
CA ASN A 28 1.70 13.61 7.32
C ASN A 28 2.60 13.51 6.09
N MET A 29 3.83 13.02 6.24
CA MET A 29 4.69 12.84 5.09
C MET A 29 4.14 11.74 4.18
N PRO A 30 4.10 11.98 2.86
CA PRO A 30 3.60 10.96 1.93
C PRO A 30 4.41 9.67 2.02
N ILE A 31 3.73 8.55 1.84
CA ILE A 31 4.37 7.25 1.77
C ILE A 31 4.93 7.07 0.36
N THR A 32 6.16 6.61 0.26
CA THR A 32 6.79 6.38 -1.03
C THR A 32 6.55 4.94 -1.49
N ARG A 33 6.71 4.73 -2.80
CA ARG A 33 6.63 3.39 -3.37
C ARG A 33 7.64 2.45 -2.73
N HIS A 34 8.82 2.96 -2.37
CA HIS A 34 9.84 2.14 -1.72
C HIS A 34 9.39 1.55 -0.40
N THR A 35 8.64 2.31 0.39
CA THR A 35 8.09 1.81 1.65
C THR A 35 7.16 0.64 1.42
N ILE A 36 6.30 0.74 0.42
CA ILE A 36 5.37 -0.34 0.08
C ILE A 36 6.12 -1.56 -0.43
N MET A 37 7.06 -1.37 -1.33
CA MET A 37 7.84 -2.47 -1.89
C MET A 37 8.67 -3.18 -0.82
N TYR A 38 9.22 -2.42 0.14
CA TYR A 38 9.97 -3.01 1.25
C TYR A 38 9.08 -3.96 2.05
N ARG A 39 7.85 -3.56 2.35
CA ARG A 39 6.93 -4.40 3.10
C ARG A 39 6.53 -5.64 2.32
N ILE A 40 6.29 -5.50 1.02
CA ILE A 40 5.97 -6.64 0.17
C ILE A 40 7.12 -7.63 0.16
N LYS A 41 8.34 -7.15 -0.01
CA LYS A 41 9.54 -7.99 -0.07
C LYS A 41 9.76 -8.76 1.23
N ASN A 42 9.40 -8.17 2.36
CA ASN A 42 9.61 -8.76 3.68
C ASN A 42 8.35 -9.45 4.22
N ASN A 43 7.35 -9.65 3.38
CA ASN A 43 6.09 -10.30 3.76
C ASN A 43 5.39 -9.61 4.93
N MET A 44 5.53 -8.30 5.02
CA MET A 44 4.88 -7.51 6.06
C MET A 44 3.46 -7.14 5.61
N PRO A 45 2.48 -7.10 6.53
CA PRO A 45 1.12 -6.75 6.16
C PRO A 45 1.00 -5.30 5.70
N LEU A 46 0.12 -5.07 4.72
CA LEU A 46 -0.19 -3.74 4.23
C LEU A 46 -1.59 -3.35 4.68
N PRO A 47 -1.76 -2.19 5.33
CA PRO A 47 -3.09 -1.72 5.75
C PRO A 47 -4.04 -1.61 4.56
N GLU A 48 -5.28 -2.03 4.75
CA GLU A 48 -6.36 -1.94 3.75
C GLU A 48 -6.16 -2.82 2.52
N VAL A 49 -5.06 -3.58 2.44
CA VAL A 49 -4.81 -4.48 1.32
C VAL A 49 -5.33 -5.88 1.67
N ILE A 50 -6.17 -6.42 0.78
CA ILE A 50 -6.74 -7.74 0.94
C ILE A 50 -5.80 -8.80 0.39
N LYS A 51 -5.22 -8.53 -0.78
CA LYS A 51 -4.36 -9.49 -1.45
C LYS A 51 -3.31 -8.75 -2.28
N TYR A 52 -2.14 -9.32 -2.37
CA TYR A 52 -1.06 -8.85 -3.23
C TYR A 52 -0.91 -9.79 -4.42
N ASN A 53 -0.73 -9.21 -5.61
CA ASN A 53 -0.52 -9.97 -6.81
C ASN A 53 0.54 -9.31 -7.68
N ARG A 54 1.23 -10.12 -8.48
CA ARG A 54 2.24 -9.63 -9.40
C ARG A 54 1.91 -10.12 -10.80
N VAL A 55 1.80 -9.17 -11.73
CA VAL A 55 1.55 -9.49 -13.15
C VAL A 55 2.76 -8.99 -13.95
N GLY A 56 3.63 -9.92 -14.36
CA GLY A 56 4.88 -9.55 -15.02
C GLY A 56 5.76 -8.72 -14.10
N LYS A 57 6.08 -7.51 -14.52
CA LYS A 57 6.87 -6.57 -13.73
C LYS A 57 6.01 -5.62 -12.92
N VAL A 58 4.69 -5.75 -12.99
CA VAL A 58 3.77 -4.85 -12.33
C VAL A 58 3.27 -5.49 -11.03
N HIS A 59 3.33 -4.74 -9.95
CA HIS A 59 2.80 -5.16 -8.66
C HIS A 59 1.41 -4.56 -8.47
N VAL A 60 0.44 -5.41 -8.17
CA VAL A 60 -0.96 -5.02 -8.06
C VAL A 60 -1.47 -5.39 -6.67
N LEU A 61 -2.22 -4.48 -6.07
CA LEU A 61 -2.80 -4.69 -4.76
C LEU A 61 -4.32 -4.73 -4.88
N SER A 62 -4.92 -5.76 -4.27
CA SER A 62 -6.38 -5.85 -4.20
C SER A 62 -6.86 -5.19 -2.91
N VAL A 63 -7.74 -4.22 -3.06
CA VAL A 63 -8.29 -3.45 -1.94
C VAL A 63 -9.81 -3.42 -2.06
N LYS A 64 -10.47 -2.92 -1.02
CA LYS A 64 -11.92 -2.74 -1.09
C LYS A 64 -12.27 -1.75 -2.19
N ALA A 65 -13.45 -1.94 -2.80
CA ALA A 65 -13.85 -1.12 -3.94
C ALA A 65 -13.95 0.37 -3.60
N ASP A 66 -14.18 0.68 -2.32
CA ASP A 66 -14.32 2.07 -1.87
C ASP A 66 -12.98 2.69 -1.45
N PHE A 67 -11.91 1.94 -1.56
CA PHE A 67 -10.58 2.47 -1.26
C PHE A 67 -10.22 3.57 -2.29
#